data_566840bdb7103e9592ac3ced5a94ebaa
#
_entry.id   566840bdb7103e9592ac3ced5a94ebaa
#
_cell.length_a   1.000
_cell.length_b   1.000
_cell.length_c   1.000
_cell.angle_alpha   90.00
_cell.angle_beta   90.00
_cell.angle_gamma   90.00
#
_symmetry.space_group_name_H-M   'P 1'
#
loop_
_entity.id
_entity.type
_entity.pdbx_description
1 polymer ?
#
loop_
_entity_poly.entity_id
_entity_poly.type
_entity_poly.pdbx_seq_one_letter_code
_entity_poly.pdbx_strand_id
1 'polypeptide(L)'
;MAILFITEYAEEQIGPAGRVGQMGLEPPIAEQIVTFTSSSQSSAFNSKTRFVRLHTDTNCFLVFGTNPTAVTNTSGRLAQNQTEYRGVPLNASFKVAVTT
;
A
#
# COMPACT_ATOMS: atom_id res chain seq x y z
N MET A 1 -5.66 17.41 6.89
CA MET A 1 -4.69 16.91 5.88
C MET A 1 -4.85 15.42 5.83
N ALA A 2 -5.06 14.87 4.64
CA ALA A 2 -5.23 13.43 4.47
C ALA A 2 -3.88 12.76 4.26
N ILE A 3 -3.63 11.65 4.95
CA ILE A 3 -2.36 10.93 4.89
C ILE A 3 -2.62 9.45 4.67
N LEU A 4 -1.91 8.87 3.72
CA LEU A 4 -1.84 7.42 3.53
C LEU A 4 -0.48 6.93 4.02
N PHE A 5 -0.50 6.00 4.97
CA PHE A 5 0.71 5.38 5.51
C PHE A 5 0.95 4.07 4.77
N ILE A 6 2.15 3.90 4.23
CA ILE A 6 2.52 2.73 3.41
C ILE A 6 3.71 2.05 4.07
N THR A 7 3.56 0.78 4.40
CA THR A 7 4.65 -0.05 4.94
C THR A 7 4.88 -1.19 3.95
N GLU A 8 6.13 -1.34 3.48
CA GLU A 8 6.49 -2.31 2.45
C GLU A 8 7.18 -3.52 3.08
N TYR A 9 6.75 -4.70 2.66
CA TYR A 9 7.30 -5.96 3.18
C TYR A 9 7.79 -6.84 2.03
N ALA A 10 8.93 -7.48 2.25
CA ALA A 10 9.48 -8.46 1.32
C ALA A 10 9.00 -9.87 1.63
N GLU A 11 8.61 -10.15 2.87
CA GLU A 11 8.24 -11.48 3.31
C GLU A 11 7.08 -11.44 4.27
N GLU A 12 6.27 -12.50 4.26
CA GLU A 12 5.21 -12.72 5.21
C GLU A 12 5.71 -13.59 6.37
N GLN A 13 5.12 -13.39 7.55
CA GLN A 13 5.43 -14.22 8.70
C GLN A 13 4.98 -15.65 8.44
N ILE A 14 5.88 -16.61 8.68
CA ILE A 14 5.55 -18.03 8.57
C ILE A 14 5.16 -18.54 9.95
N GLY A 15 3.95 -19.07 10.07
CA GLY A 15 3.43 -19.64 11.30
C GLY A 15 3.80 -21.12 11.46
N PRO A 16 3.25 -21.79 12.48
CA PRO A 16 3.47 -23.22 12.71
C PRO A 16 3.12 -24.06 11.49
N ALA A 17 3.82 -25.17 11.29
CA ALA A 17 3.62 -26.09 10.17
C ALA A 17 3.86 -25.44 8.80
N GLY A 18 4.64 -24.37 8.73
CA GLY A 18 5.00 -23.73 7.47
C GLY A 18 3.87 -22.91 6.84
N ARG A 19 2.82 -22.62 7.57
CA ARG A 19 1.71 -21.83 7.05
C ARG A 19 2.08 -20.35 7.03
N VAL A 20 1.74 -19.66 5.92
CA VAL A 20 1.99 -18.23 5.76
C VAL A 20 0.87 -17.46 6.45
N GLY A 21 1.25 -16.56 7.36
CA GLY A 21 0.32 -15.63 7.99
C GLY A 21 0.11 -14.38 7.17
N GLN A 22 -0.96 -13.64 7.43
CA GLN A 22 -1.27 -12.39 6.74
C GLN A 22 -0.63 -11.18 7.42
N MET A 23 0.59 -11.33 7.89
CA MET A 23 1.32 -10.21 8.49
C MET A 23 2.74 -10.16 7.98
N GLY A 24 3.25 -8.96 7.84
CA GLY A 24 4.60 -8.75 7.37
C GLY A 24 5.65 -9.18 8.38
N LEU A 25 6.75 -9.71 7.88
CA LEU A 25 7.90 -10.02 8.71
C LEU A 25 8.64 -8.73 9.04
N GLU A 26 8.71 -8.39 10.34
CA GLU A 26 9.40 -7.18 10.78
C GLU A 26 10.93 -7.39 10.81
N PRO A 27 11.73 -6.36 10.57
CA PRO A 27 11.32 -5.01 10.20
C PRO A 27 10.87 -4.92 8.74
N PRO A 28 10.04 -3.93 8.39
CA PRO A 28 9.67 -3.71 6.98
C PRO A 28 10.90 -3.26 6.18
N ILE A 29 10.87 -3.46 4.85
CA ILE A 29 11.99 -3.06 4.01
C ILE A 29 11.92 -1.59 3.59
N ALA A 30 10.74 -0.96 3.69
CA ALA A 30 10.57 0.46 3.42
C ALA A 30 9.28 0.97 4.04
N GLU A 31 9.25 2.25 4.32
CA GLU A 31 8.04 2.94 4.80
C GLU A 31 7.96 4.29 4.11
N GLN A 32 6.75 4.71 3.78
CA GLN A 32 6.53 6.04 3.20
C GLN A 32 5.13 6.53 3.53
N ILE A 33 4.94 7.83 3.41
CA ILE A 33 3.62 8.45 3.56
C ILE A 33 3.30 9.25 2.30
N VAL A 34 2.02 9.34 1.97
CA VAL A 34 1.52 10.18 0.89
C VAL A 34 0.49 11.13 1.48
N THR A 35 0.76 12.42 1.38
CA THR A 35 -0.22 13.45 1.74
C THR A 35 -1.02 13.76 0.47
N PHE A 36 -2.34 13.73 0.58
CA PHE A 36 -3.18 13.85 -0.62
C PHE A 36 -4.43 14.71 -0.38
N THR A 37 -4.89 15.36 -1.44
CA THR A 37 -6.20 16.03 -1.55
C THR A 37 -6.80 15.71 -2.90
N SER A 38 -5.98 15.71 -3.94
CA SER A 38 -6.30 15.21 -5.27
C SER A 38 -5.43 13.97 -5.52
N SER A 39 -5.53 13.37 -6.70
CA SER A 39 -4.74 12.18 -7.00
C SER A 39 -3.24 12.44 -6.79
N SER A 40 -2.64 11.68 -5.90
CA SER A 40 -1.23 11.78 -5.56
C SER A 40 -0.61 10.39 -5.57
N GLN A 41 0.62 10.27 -6.03
CA GLN A 41 1.31 8.99 -6.14
C GLN A 41 2.34 8.82 -5.04
N SER A 42 2.54 7.59 -4.59
CA SER A 42 3.69 7.22 -3.78
C SER A 42 4.96 7.21 -4.63
N SER A 43 6.12 7.07 -3.98
CA SER A 43 7.34 6.66 -4.68
C SER A 43 7.20 5.20 -5.12
N ALA A 44 7.97 4.80 -6.11
CA ALA A 44 7.99 3.40 -6.55
C ALA A 44 8.40 2.49 -5.39
N PHE A 45 7.72 1.35 -5.27
CA PHE A 45 8.05 0.38 -4.22
C PHE A 45 9.42 -0.22 -4.45
N ASN A 46 10.06 -0.65 -3.36
CA ASN A 46 11.34 -1.34 -3.41
C ASN A 46 11.21 -2.58 -4.33
N SER A 47 12.29 -2.89 -5.08
CA SER A 47 12.26 -4.01 -6.02
C SER A 47 11.97 -5.36 -5.36
N LYS A 48 12.20 -5.47 -4.04
CA LYS A 48 11.96 -6.70 -3.27
C LYS A 48 10.60 -6.70 -2.57
N THR A 49 9.80 -5.65 -2.71
CA THR A 49 8.50 -5.57 -2.06
C THR A 49 7.52 -6.56 -2.69
N ARG A 50 6.92 -7.41 -1.87
CA ARG A 50 5.91 -8.38 -2.31
C ARG A 50 4.51 -7.97 -1.92
N PHE A 51 4.36 -7.23 -0.82
CA PHE A 51 3.08 -6.69 -0.40
C PHE A 51 3.29 -5.44 0.44
N VAL A 52 2.22 -4.66 0.59
CA VAL A 52 2.23 -3.43 1.37
C VAL A 52 1.08 -3.44 2.36
N ARG A 53 1.32 -2.83 3.51
CA ARG A 53 0.29 -2.52 4.49
C ARG A 53 -0.10 -1.07 4.28
N LEU A 54 -1.38 -0.82 4.06
CA LEU A 54 -1.92 0.52 3.83
C LEU A 54 -2.81 0.90 4.99
N HIS A 55 -2.59 2.08 5.54
CA HIS A 55 -3.45 2.66 6.57
C HIS A 55 -3.72 4.12 6.22
N THR A 56 -4.97 4.52 6.27
CA THR A 56 -5.36 5.90 5.95
C THR A 56 -6.05 6.55 7.14
N ASP A 57 -5.86 7.85 7.30
CA ASP A 57 -6.58 8.65 8.29
C ASP A 57 -7.85 9.30 7.72
N THR A 58 -8.13 9.09 6.43
CA THR A 58 -9.24 9.73 5.72
C THR A 58 -9.81 8.76 4.69
N ASN A 59 -11.12 8.76 4.46
CA ASN A 59 -11.71 7.99 3.37
C ASN A 59 -10.99 8.34 2.06
N CYS A 60 -10.59 7.31 1.32
CA CYS A 60 -9.85 7.53 0.08
C CYS A 60 -10.12 6.43 -0.94
N PHE A 61 -9.64 6.66 -2.15
CA PHE A 61 -9.72 5.71 -3.26
C PHE A 61 -8.30 5.45 -3.77
N LEU A 62 -7.97 4.20 -4.01
CA LEU A 62 -6.63 3.73 -4.32
C LEU A 62 -6.59 3.00 -5.65
N VAL A 63 -5.48 3.14 -6.37
CA VAL A 63 -5.17 2.32 -7.55
C VAL A 63 -3.67 2.11 -7.64
N PHE A 64 -3.26 0.92 -8.08
CA PHE A 64 -1.86 0.55 -8.22
C PHE A 64 -1.47 0.47 -9.70
N GLY A 65 -0.21 0.73 -9.98
CA GLY A 65 0.34 0.62 -11.32
C GLY A 65 1.70 1.29 -11.41
N THR A 66 2.24 1.38 -12.63
CA THR A 66 3.52 2.07 -12.86
C THR A 66 3.36 3.58 -12.91
N ASN A 67 2.20 4.05 -13.35
CA ASN A 67 1.86 5.48 -13.38
C ASN A 67 0.36 5.66 -13.13
N PRO A 68 -0.13 5.26 -11.94
CA PRO A 68 -1.57 5.24 -11.70
C PRO A 68 -2.16 6.62 -11.44
N THR A 69 -3.43 6.79 -11.76
CA THR A 69 -4.21 7.97 -11.40
C THR A 69 -5.46 7.50 -10.66
N ALA A 70 -5.62 7.93 -9.41
CA ALA A 70 -6.78 7.58 -8.60
C ALA A 70 -7.98 8.45 -8.99
N VAL A 71 -9.15 7.83 -9.06
CA VAL A 71 -10.41 8.50 -9.44
C VAL A 71 -11.43 8.29 -8.34
N THR A 72 -12.00 9.37 -7.84
CA THR A 72 -13.04 9.36 -6.80
C THR A 72 -14.23 8.52 -7.25
N ASN A 73 -14.71 7.65 -6.36
CA ASN A 73 -15.86 6.77 -6.56
C ASN A 73 -15.67 5.69 -7.65
N THR A 74 -14.49 5.62 -8.27
CA THR A 74 -14.19 4.63 -9.32
C THR A 74 -13.09 3.67 -8.88
N SER A 75 -12.01 4.21 -8.29
CA SER A 75 -10.91 3.39 -7.76
C SER A 75 -11.33 2.67 -6.48
N GLY A 76 -10.56 1.67 -6.06
CA GLY A 76 -10.86 0.90 -4.84
C GLY A 76 -10.91 1.79 -3.61
N ARG A 77 -11.93 1.62 -2.78
CA ARG A 77 -12.13 2.46 -1.59
C ARG A 77 -11.45 1.87 -0.37
N LEU A 78 -10.77 2.74 0.40
CA LEU A 78 -10.26 2.42 1.72
C LEU A 78 -10.90 3.41 2.71
N ALA A 79 -11.62 2.89 3.69
CA ALA A 79 -12.33 3.72 4.66
C ALA A 79 -11.38 4.32 5.70
N GLN A 80 -11.78 5.44 6.27
CA GLN A 80 -11.03 6.12 7.31
C GLN A 80 -10.63 5.19 8.45
N ASN A 81 -9.38 5.27 8.87
CA ASN A 81 -8.79 4.48 9.96
C ASN A 81 -8.80 2.97 9.71
N GLN A 82 -8.94 2.55 8.46
CA GLN A 82 -8.85 1.14 8.09
C GLN A 82 -7.45 0.79 7.60
N THR A 83 -7.10 -0.47 7.76
CA THR A 83 -5.83 -1.02 7.32
C THR A 83 -6.10 -2.18 6.36
N GLU A 84 -5.41 -2.20 5.23
CA GLU A 84 -5.48 -3.31 4.27
C GLU A 84 -4.09 -3.72 3.83
N TYR A 85 -3.96 -5.01 3.51
CA TYR A 85 -2.75 -5.55 2.90
C TYR A 85 -3.02 -5.80 1.44
N ARG A 86 -2.10 -5.39 0.57
CA ARG A 86 -2.21 -5.57 -0.88
C ARG A 86 -0.92 -6.18 -1.40
N GLY A 87 -1.04 -7.23 -2.21
CA GLY A 87 0.09 -7.80 -2.92
C GLY A 87 0.51 -6.91 -4.07
N VAL A 88 1.82 -6.84 -4.34
CA VAL A 88 2.35 -6.11 -5.49
C VAL A 88 3.35 -6.98 -6.24
N PRO A 89 3.47 -6.83 -7.58
CA PRO A 89 4.44 -7.60 -8.33
C PRO A 89 5.88 -7.24 -7.94
N LEU A 90 6.74 -8.25 -7.87
CA LEU A 90 8.16 -8.04 -7.61
C LEU A 90 8.81 -7.26 -8.76
N ASN A 91 9.67 -6.32 -8.40
CA ASN A 91 10.53 -5.61 -9.34
C ASN A 91 9.75 -4.95 -10.50
N ALA A 92 8.52 -4.51 -10.24
CA ALA A 92 7.67 -3.93 -11.27
C ALA A 92 7.62 -2.40 -11.23
N SER A 93 8.30 -1.77 -10.29
CA SER A 93 8.30 -0.32 -10.08
C SER A 93 6.89 0.24 -9.89
N PHE A 94 6.03 -0.51 -9.24
CA PHE A 94 4.66 -0.08 -8.96
C PHE A 94 4.63 1.04 -7.93
N LYS A 95 3.60 1.84 -8.05
CA LYS A 95 3.24 2.91 -7.11
C LYS A 95 1.77 2.76 -6.76
N VAL A 96 1.35 3.39 -5.67
CA VAL A 96 -0.07 3.55 -5.38
C VAL A 96 -0.44 5.01 -5.57
N ALA A 97 -1.55 5.27 -6.26
CA ALA A 97 -2.16 6.59 -6.33
C ALA A 97 -3.34 6.62 -5.38
N VAL A 98 -3.55 7.75 -4.74
CA VAL A 98 -4.61 7.94 -3.75
C VAL A 98 -5.27 9.29 -3.93
N THR A 99 -6.60 9.33 -3.75
CA THR A 99 -7.38 10.58 -3.80
C THR A 99 -8.53 10.51 -2.80
N THR A 100 -9.03 11.67 -2.40
CA THR A 100 -10.25 11.76 -1.59
C THR A 100 -11.51 11.54 -2.42
#